data_b6a1eafdb7c4898e4c691742a9f85b36
#
_entry.id   b6a1eafdb7c4898e4c691742a9f85b36
#
_cell.length_a   1.000
_cell.length_b   1.000
_cell.length_c   1.000
_cell.angle_alpha   90.00
_cell.angle_beta   90.00
_cell.angle_gamma   90.00
#
_symmetry.space_group_name_H-M   'P 1'
#
loop_
_entity.id
_entity.type
_entity.pdbx_description
1 polymer ?
#
loop_
_entity_poly.entity_id
_entity_poly.type
_entity_poly.pdbx_seq_one_letter_code
_entity_poly.pdbx_strand_id
1 'polypeptide(L)'
;MASVVLLPNADVSNDWTLSTGSDVYALLDDQVSTLGADSSYLSSTSAGSACVVELQDFSEAHSRINSVTLVTVSGNGARAASHVLETRLGSAGGDYYTESSGVIPAHRTDYVTKTYTTRTTTDGSTAWAEATLNSLRVRVDLDAHTSGTTQFTYLAVTVDYDEPVATDNSILFGTNF
;
A
#
# COMPACT_ATOMS: atom_id res chain seq x y z
N MET A 1 -5.75 -20.59 1.19
CA MET A 1 -5.14 -19.27 1.31
C MET A 1 -5.69 -18.42 0.20
N ALA A 2 -6.30 -17.31 0.51
CA ALA A 2 -6.83 -16.32 -0.43
C ALA A 2 -6.08 -14.99 -0.23
N SER A 3 -6.23 -14.05 -1.14
CA SER A 3 -5.66 -12.71 -1.01
C SER A 3 -6.65 -11.65 -1.48
N VAL A 4 -6.58 -10.48 -0.87
CA VAL A 4 -7.31 -9.28 -1.28
C VAL A 4 -6.36 -8.09 -1.31
N VAL A 5 -6.62 -7.15 -2.20
CA VAL A 5 -5.87 -5.90 -2.31
C VAL A 5 -6.70 -4.78 -1.70
N LEU A 6 -6.12 -4.07 -0.74
CA LEU A 6 -6.69 -2.87 -0.13
C LEU A 6 -6.06 -1.65 -0.79
N LEU A 7 -6.88 -0.82 -1.41
CA LEU A 7 -6.48 0.44 -2.03
C LEU A 7 -6.72 1.61 -1.08
N PRO A 8 -6.05 2.75 -1.27
CA PRO A 8 -6.38 3.98 -0.59
C PRO A 8 -7.84 4.38 -0.81
N ASN A 9 -8.49 4.88 0.23
CA ASN A 9 -9.89 5.32 0.16
C ASN A 9 -10.17 6.67 0.86
N ALA A 10 -9.19 7.19 1.60
CA ALA A 10 -9.33 8.51 2.23
C ALA A 10 -7.96 9.18 2.44
N ASP A 11 -7.96 10.51 2.36
CA ASP A 11 -6.79 11.33 2.64
C ASP A 11 -6.70 11.64 4.14
N VAL A 12 -5.48 11.57 4.68
CA VAL A 12 -5.17 12.00 6.04
C VAL A 12 -4.34 13.28 6.03
N SER A 13 -3.27 13.29 5.24
CA SER A 13 -2.44 14.48 5.01
C SER A 13 -1.66 14.37 3.70
N ASN A 14 -1.27 15.51 3.13
CA ASN A 14 -0.52 15.53 1.88
C ASN A 14 0.32 16.80 1.73
N ASP A 15 1.60 16.61 1.42
CA ASP A 15 2.55 17.67 1.02
C ASP A 15 2.97 17.56 -0.45
N TRP A 16 2.46 16.56 -1.18
CA TRP A 16 2.74 16.38 -2.59
C TRP A 16 1.78 17.22 -3.44
N THR A 17 2.20 17.54 -4.65
CA THR A 17 1.37 18.23 -5.63
C THR A 17 0.53 17.20 -6.41
N LEU A 18 -0.77 17.41 -6.46
CA LEU A 18 -1.69 16.58 -7.25
C LEU A 18 -1.61 16.99 -8.73
N SER A 19 -1.56 16.02 -9.64
CA SER A 19 -1.62 16.27 -11.10
C SER A 19 -3.02 16.71 -11.54
N THR A 20 -4.05 16.22 -10.86
CA THR A 20 -5.46 16.51 -11.10
C THR A 20 -6.29 16.27 -9.84
N GLY A 21 -7.54 16.75 -9.82
CA GLY A 21 -8.47 16.49 -8.71
C GLY A 21 -8.09 17.17 -7.39
N SER A 22 -8.69 16.70 -6.32
CA SER A 22 -8.51 17.21 -4.94
C SER A 22 -8.09 16.13 -3.96
N ASP A 23 -8.26 14.87 -4.31
CA ASP A 23 -8.14 13.73 -3.40
C ASP A 23 -6.89 12.91 -3.76
N VAL A 24 -5.99 12.74 -2.80
CA VAL A 24 -4.73 12.00 -2.95
C VAL A 24 -5.00 10.53 -3.24
N TYR A 25 -5.91 9.93 -2.48
CA TYR A 25 -6.22 8.51 -2.60
C TYR A 25 -6.69 8.14 -4.01
N ALA A 26 -7.42 9.04 -4.69
CA ALA A 26 -7.93 8.81 -6.03
C ALA A 26 -6.85 8.88 -7.13
N LEU A 27 -5.62 9.27 -6.78
CA LEU A 27 -4.48 9.33 -7.69
C LEU A 27 -3.49 8.17 -7.46
N LEU A 28 -3.78 7.27 -6.51
CA LEU A 28 -2.89 6.19 -6.10
C LEU A 28 -3.44 4.80 -6.42
N ASP A 29 -4.34 4.68 -7.38
CA ASP A 29 -5.01 3.46 -7.78
C ASP A 29 -4.52 2.88 -9.13
N ASP A 30 -3.70 3.62 -9.87
CA ASP A 30 -3.21 3.25 -11.19
C ASP A 30 -1.84 2.57 -11.18
N GLN A 31 -1.81 1.25 -11.38
CA GLN A 31 -0.59 0.49 -11.53
C GLN A 31 -0.06 0.58 -12.98
N VAL A 32 0.52 1.72 -13.32
CA VAL A 32 1.10 1.96 -14.65
C VAL A 32 2.59 1.64 -14.72
N SER A 33 3.08 1.28 -15.90
CA SER A 33 4.49 0.95 -16.12
C SER A 33 5.28 2.05 -16.82
N THR A 34 4.62 2.95 -17.54
CA THR A 34 5.27 3.94 -18.42
C THR A 34 5.00 5.37 -17.94
N LEU A 35 6.05 6.14 -17.66
CA LEU A 35 5.96 7.56 -17.33
C LEU A 35 5.26 8.34 -18.43
N GLY A 36 4.26 9.14 -18.05
CA GLY A 36 3.46 9.95 -18.97
C GLY A 36 2.29 9.20 -19.64
N ALA A 37 2.11 7.91 -19.39
CA ALA A 37 0.90 7.18 -19.75
C ALA A 37 -0.25 7.44 -18.78
N ASP A 38 0.10 7.84 -17.55
CA ASP A 38 -0.84 8.21 -16.51
C ASP A 38 -0.96 9.72 -16.42
N SER A 39 -2.20 10.21 -16.29
CA SER A 39 -2.53 11.62 -16.03
C SER A 39 -2.82 11.89 -14.56
N SER A 40 -2.94 10.83 -13.75
CA SER A 40 -3.28 10.86 -12.33
C SER A 40 -2.08 10.40 -11.48
N TYR A 41 -1.40 11.35 -10.87
CA TYR A 41 -0.24 11.07 -10.01
C TYR A 41 -0.04 12.16 -8.96
N LEU A 42 0.66 11.80 -7.91
CA LEU A 42 1.28 12.77 -6.99
C LEU A 42 2.67 13.10 -7.47
N SER A 43 3.10 14.32 -7.28
CA SER A 43 4.46 14.74 -7.66
C SER A 43 5.12 15.59 -6.59
N SER A 44 6.45 15.44 -6.45
CA SER A 44 7.27 16.29 -5.59
C SER A 44 8.67 16.50 -6.16
N THR A 45 9.23 17.67 -5.85
CA THR A 45 10.62 18.05 -6.12
C THR A 45 11.41 18.26 -4.82
N SER A 46 10.82 17.97 -3.66
CA SER A 46 11.40 18.25 -2.35
C SER A 46 11.49 17.00 -1.50
N ALA A 47 12.68 16.64 -1.08
CA ALA A 47 12.85 15.64 -0.03
C ALA A 47 12.12 16.08 1.25
N GLY A 48 11.50 15.13 1.94
CA GLY A 48 10.67 15.37 3.11
C GLY A 48 9.18 15.56 2.80
N SER A 49 8.77 15.69 1.52
CA SER A 49 7.35 15.68 1.19
C SER A 49 6.73 14.34 1.53
N ALA A 50 5.59 14.36 2.19
CA ALA A 50 4.88 13.17 2.64
C ALA A 50 3.42 13.17 2.22
N CYS A 51 2.85 11.99 2.01
CA CYS A 51 1.41 11.79 1.99
C CYS A 51 1.02 10.66 2.96
N VAL A 52 -0.16 10.78 3.55
CA VAL A 52 -0.75 9.76 4.42
C VAL A 52 -2.15 9.49 3.94
N VAL A 53 -2.45 8.22 3.72
CA VAL A 53 -3.78 7.75 3.28
C VAL A 53 -4.28 6.65 4.21
N GLU A 54 -5.60 6.55 4.34
CA GLU A 54 -6.28 5.39 4.90
C GLU A 54 -6.58 4.40 3.77
N LEU A 55 -6.63 3.13 4.11
CA LEU A 55 -6.95 2.05 3.18
C LEU A 55 -8.42 1.65 3.30
N GLN A 56 -8.92 0.98 2.27
CA GLN A 56 -10.22 0.30 2.30
C GLN A 56 -10.27 -0.70 3.46
N ASP A 57 -11.45 -0.86 4.04
CA ASP A 57 -11.67 -1.85 5.08
C ASP A 57 -11.50 -3.28 4.53
N PHE A 58 -10.85 -4.11 5.32
CA PHE A 58 -10.82 -5.55 5.07
C PHE A 58 -12.15 -6.15 5.54
N SER A 59 -12.91 -6.72 4.61
CA SER A 59 -14.26 -7.25 4.87
C SER A 59 -14.42 -8.72 4.49
N GLU A 60 -13.32 -9.40 4.14
CA GLU A 60 -13.37 -10.79 3.73
C GLU A 60 -13.63 -11.74 4.91
N ALA A 61 -14.51 -12.70 4.70
CA ALA A 61 -14.70 -13.75 5.68
C ALA A 61 -13.43 -14.59 5.82
N HIS A 62 -12.90 -14.67 7.02
CA HIS A 62 -11.59 -15.30 7.28
C HIS A 62 -11.58 -16.07 8.60
N SER A 63 -10.69 -17.04 8.70
CA SER A 63 -10.34 -17.70 9.95
C SER A 63 -9.01 -17.18 10.53
N ARG A 64 -8.14 -16.66 9.66
CA ARG A 64 -6.84 -16.11 10.02
C ARG A 64 -6.33 -15.15 8.96
N ILE A 65 -5.70 -14.07 9.38
CA ILE A 65 -4.89 -13.21 8.53
C ILE A 65 -3.44 -13.69 8.62
N ASN A 66 -2.84 -14.01 7.47
CA ASN A 66 -1.52 -14.63 7.40
C ASN A 66 -0.42 -13.60 7.22
N SER A 67 -0.61 -12.65 6.31
CA SER A 67 0.40 -11.64 6.02
C SER A 67 -0.17 -10.39 5.36
N VAL A 68 0.65 -9.33 5.42
CA VAL A 68 0.40 -8.04 4.80
C VAL A 68 1.63 -7.62 4.02
N THR A 69 1.45 -7.19 2.76
CA THR A 69 2.53 -6.75 1.87
C THR A 69 2.16 -5.42 1.22
N LEU A 70 3.00 -4.41 1.43
CA LEU A 70 2.85 -3.10 0.78
C LEU A 70 3.51 -3.10 -0.59
N VAL A 71 2.86 -2.46 -1.56
CA VAL A 71 3.38 -2.24 -2.92
C VAL A 71 3.23 -0.77 -3.28
N THR A 72 4.23 -0.19 -3.90
CA THR A 72 4.19 1.16 -4.46
C THR A 72 4.69 1.19 -5.89
N VAL A 73 4.23 2.17 -6.68
CA VAL A 73 4.74 2.46 -8.02
C VAL A 73 5.12 3.92 -8.10
N SER A 74 6.37 4.17 -8.46
CA SER A 74 6.89 5.54 -8.58
C SER A 74 7.92 5.66 -9.69
N GLY A 75 8.12 6.87 -10.18
CA GLY A 75 9.09 7.18 -11.22
C GLY A 75 9.65 8.59 -11.06
N ASN A 76 10.68 8.91 -11.85
CA ASN A 76 11.26 10.23 -11.89
C ASN A 76 11.46 10.67 -13.34
N GLY A 77 10.87 11.79 -13.71
CA GLY A 77 10.90 12.35 -15.08
C GLY A 77 12.25 12.90 -15.52
N ALA A 78 13.23 13.04 -14.65
CA ALA A 78 14.54 13.55 -15.00
C ALA A 78 15.54 12.43 -15.38
N ARG A 79 16.35 12.71 -16.40
CA ARG A 79 17.22 11.74 -17.06
C ARG A 79 18.31 11.09 -16.21
N ALA A 80 18.70 11.67 -15.09
CA ALA A 80 19.79 11.20 -14.24
C ALA A 80 19.42 11.23 -12.76
N ALA A 81 18.13 11.36 -12.47
CA ALA A 81 17.65 11.51 -11.10
C ALA A 81 17.22 10.19 -10.52
N SER A 82 17.65 9.93 -9.32
CA SER A 82 17.16 8.83 -8.49
C SER A 82 16.34 9.37 -7.33
N HIS A 83 15.50 8.54 -6.76
CA HIS A 83 14.75 8.86 -5.55
C HIS A 83 14.69 7.68 -4.58
N VAL A 84 14.35 7.98 -3.35
CA VAL A 84 14.11 7.00 -2.28
C VAL A 84 12.77 7.34 -1.64
N LEU A 85 11.90 6.36 -1.54
CA LEU A 85 10.69 6.45 -0.74
C LEU A 85 10.91 5.76 0.60
N GLU A 86 10.55 6.39 1.69
CA GLU A 86 10.36 5.75 2.97
C GLU A 86 8.86 5.53 3.17
N THR A 87 8.48 4.29 3.44
CA THR A 87 7.09 3.93 3.69
C THR A 87 6.91 3.54 5.14
N ARG A 88 5.79 3.94 5.72
CA ARG A 88 5.38 3.58 7.07
C ARG A 88 3.99 2.99 7.03
N LEU A 89 3.89 1.74 7.44
CA LEU A 89 2.63 1.06 7.62
C LEU A 89 2.25 1.15 9.09
N GLY A 90 1.11 1.72 9.40
CA GLY A 90 0.73 1.99 10.78
C GLY A 90 -0.76 2.27 10.96
N SER A 91 -1.10 3.00 12.01
CA SER A 91 -2.44 3.47 12.32
C SER A 91 -2.39 4.91 12.85
N ALA A 92 -3.54 5.47 13.23
CA ALA A 92 -3.59 6.78 13.91
C ALA A 92 -2.77 6.82 15.22
N GLY A 93 -2.51 5.65 15.83
CA GLY A 93 -1.77 5.53 17.09
C GLY A 93 -0.25 5.40 16.93
N GLY A 94 0.25 5.22 15.72
CA GLY A 94 1.68 5.09 15.42
C GLY A 94 2.01 4.10 14.33
N ASP A 95 3.28 4.07 13.96
CA ASP A 95 3.79 3.22 12.90
C ASP A 95 4.08 1.82 13.44
N TYR A 96 3.66 0.79 12.70
CA TYR A 96 4.03 -0.61 12.94
C TYR A 96 5.38 -0.92 12.31
N TYR A 97 5.57 -0.50 11.05
CA TYR A 97 6.77 -0.73 10.28
C TYR A 97 7.17 0.51 9.49
N THR A 98 8.47 0.74 9.44
CA THR A 98 9.11 1.70 8.53
C THR A 98 10.07 0.95 7.62
N GLU A 99 10.01 1.18 6.33
CA GLU A 99 10.88 0.52 5.36
C GLU A 99 11.22 1.46 4.19
N SER A 100 12.49 1.46 3.79
CA SER A 100 12.95 2.22 2.63
C SER A 100 12.79 1.41 1.35
N SER A 101 12.43 2.09 0.26
CA SER A 101 12.46 1.49 -1.07
C SER A 101 13.87 1.08 -1.51
N GLY A 102 14.90 1.59 -0.84
CA GLY A 102 16.23 1.71 -1.41
C GLY A 102 16.24 2.72 -2.55
N VAL A 103 17.38 2.90 -3.17
CA VAL A 103 17.51 3.83 -4.31
C VAL A 103 16.74 3.27 -5.50
N ILE A 104 15.72 4.00 -5.93
CA ILE A 104 15.03 3.77 -7.20
C ILE A 104 15.81 4.57 -8.25
N PRO A 105 16.48 3.88 -9.20
CA PRO A 105 17.32 4.56 -10.18
C PRO A 105 16.50 5.41 -11.13
N ALA A 106 17.16 6.32 -11.82
CA ALA A 106 16.55 7.12 -12.88
C ALA A 106 16.10 6.24 -14.04
N HIS A 107 14.79 6.13 -14.23
CA HIS A 107 14.18 5.55 -15.40
C HIS A 107 13.53 6.68 -16.20
N ARG A 108 13.94 6.85 -17.46
CA ARG A 108 13.48 7.97 -18.29
C ARG A 108 12.05 7.84 -18.78
N THR A 109 11.53 6.61 -18.79
CA THR A 109 10.27 6.27 -19.46
C THR A 109 9.39 5.37 -18.62
N ASP A 110 9.92 4.82 -17.52
CA ASP A 110 9.23 3.76 -16.80
C ASP A 110 9.01 4.11 -15.33
N TYR A 111 7.88 3.69 -14.81
CA TYR A 111 7.64 3.60 -13.38
C TYR A 111 8.26 2.30 -12.84
N VAL A 112 8.68 2.33 -11.61
CA VAL A 112 9.24 1.19 -10.89
C VAL A 112 8.27 0.72 -9.84
N THR A 113 7.89 -0.54 -9.90
CA THR A 113 7.13 -1.20 -8.84
C THR A 113 8.06 -1.65 -7.74
N LYS A 114 7.79 -1.23 -6.52
CA LYS A 114 8.48 -1.70 -5.32
C LYS A 114 7.52 -2.52 -4.46
N THR A 115 7.87 -3.78 -4.23
CA THR A 115 7.23 -4.63 -3.23
C THR A 115 8.08 -4.61 -1.97
N TYR A 116 7.46 -4.28 -0.85
CA TYR A 116 8.12 -4.21 0.45
C TYR A 116 8.10 -5.56 1.15
N THR A 117 8.76 -5.66 2.28
CA THR A 117 8.84 -6.91 3.04
C THR A 117 7.45 -7.36 3.50
N THR A 118 7.09 -8.59 3.19
CA THR A 118 5.86 -9.22 3.71
C THR A 118 5.92 -9.35 5.22
N ARG A 119 4.88 -8.88 5.90
CA ARG A 119 4.78 -8.84 7.36
C ARG A 119 3.72 -9.83 7.85
N THR A 120 4.12 -10.74 8.71
CA THR A 120 3.23 -11.75 9.31
C THR A 120 2.65 -11.31 10.65
N THR A 121 3.13 -10.20 11.19
CA THR A 121 2.73 -9.62 12.49
C THR A 121 2.67 -8.10 12.38
N THR A 122 2.04 -7.42 13.33
CA THR A 122 1.96 -5.95 13.36
C THR A 122 3.23 -5.28 13.90
N ASP A 123 3.99 -5.97 14.76
CA ASP A 123 5.13 -5.42 15.50
C ASP A 123 6.26 -6.44 15.74
N GLY A 124 6.28 -7.51 14.95
CA GLY A 124 7.20 -8.65 15.14
C GLY A 124 6.69 -9.72 16.12
N SER A 125 5.60 -9.48 16.84
CA SER A 125 5.04 -10.41 17.83
C SER A 125 3.52 -10.60 17.74
N THR A 126 2.77 -9.54 17.48
CA THR A 126 1.31 -9.55 17.49
C THR A 126 0.76 -9.93 16.12
N ALA A 127 -0.10 -10.95 16.07
CA ALA A 127 -0.77 -11.36 14.83
C ALA A 127 -1.67 -10.24 14.28
N TRP A 128 -1.80 -10.19 12.97
CA TRP A 128 -2.76 -9.30 12.33
C TRP A 128 -4.19 -9.64 12.72
N ALA A 129 -5.00 -8.63 12.96
CA ALA A 129 -6.43 -8.73 13.23
C ALA A 129 -7.20 -7.80 12.28
N GLU A 130 -8.46 -8.14 11.99
CA GLU A 130 -9.33 -7.34 11.13
C GLU A 130 -9.43 -5.87 11.61
N ALA A 131 -9.64 -5.65 12.90
CA ALA A 131 -9.69 -4.30 13.47
C ALA A 131 -8.40 -3.50 13.26
N THR A 132 -7.25 -4.18 13.16
CA THR A 132 -5.96 -3.55 12.85
C THR A 132 -5.91 -3.19 11.37
N LEU A 133 -6.36 -4.08 10.48
CA LEU A 133 -6.43 -3.82 9.04
C LEU A 133 -7.36 -2.64 8.72
N ASN A 134 -8.52 -2.58 9.38
CA ASN A 134 -9.52 -1.51 9.19
C ASN A 134 -9.11 -0.16 9.80
N SER A 135 -7.98 -0.10 10.45
CA SER A 135 -7.36 1.15 10.94
C SER A 135 -6.05 1.49 10.24
N LEU A 136 -5.69 0.72 9.20
CA LEU A 136 -4.41 0.90 8.52
C LEU A 136 -4.31 2.25 7.81
N ARG A 137 -3.17 2.86 8.03
CA ARG A 137 -2.69 4.03 7.31
C ARG A 137 -1.34 3.72 6.69
N VAL A 138 -1.14 4.25 5.52
CA VAL A 138 0.17 4.23 4.86
C VAL A 138 0.65 5.65 4.71
N ARG A 139 1.83 5.91 5.25
CA ARG A 139 2.59 7.13 4.99
C ARG A 139 3.68 6.83 3.98
N VAL A 140 3.85 7.70 3.01
CA VAL A 140 4.94 7.66 2.04
C VAL A 140 5.66 8.99 2.04
N ASP A 141 6.92 8.97 2.42
CA ASP A 141 7.81 10.11 2.42
C ASP A 141 8.76 10.02 1.20
N LEU A 142 8.99 11.13 0.52
CA LEU A 142 10.12 11.28 -0.40
C LEU A 142 11.37 11.54 0.45
N ASP A 143 12.06 10.48 0.86
CA ASP A 143 13.20 10.55 1.77
C ASP A 143 14.40 11.23 1.11
N ALA A 144 14.69 10.84 -0.14
CA ALA A 144 15.76 11.46 -0.91
C ALA A 144 15.39 11.56 -2.39
N HIS A 145 15.88 12.62 -3.02
CA HIS A 145 15.81 12.77 -4.46
C HIS A 145 16.97 13.64 -4.96
N THR A 146 17.50 13.37 -6.15
CA THR A 146 18.69 14.06 -6.65
C THR A 146 18.36 15.24 -7.55
N SER A 147 17.33 15.13 -8.38
CA SER A 147 16.83 16.22 -9.24
C SER A 147 15.54 15.78 -9.96
N GLY A 148 14.87 16.74 -10.62
CA GLY A 148 13.66 16.49 -11.39
C GLY A 148 12.42 16.38 -10.51
N THR A 149 11.41 15.73 -11.04
CA THR A 149 10.12 15.55 -10.37
C THR A 149 9.87 14.07 -10.13
N THR A 150 9.80 13.65 -8.88
CA THR A 150 9.35 12.30 -8.52
C THR A 150 7.84 12.25 -8.68
N GLN A 151 7.35 11.22 -9.37
CA GLN A 151 5.93 10.93 -9.54
C GLN A 151 5.59 9.63 -8.81
N PHE A 152 4.41 9.61 -8.20
CA PHE A 152 3.90 8.49 -7.41
C PHE A 152 2.46 8.22 -7.83
N THR A 153 2.15 7.00 -8.30
CA THR A 153 0.90 6.67 -8.99
C THR A 153 0.12 5.54 -8.37
N TYR A 154 0.77 4.71 -7.56
CA TYR A 154 0.11 3.54 -7.01
C TYR A 154 0.60 3.20 -5.61
N LEU A 155 -0.36 2.87 -4.78
CA LEU A 155 -0.15 2.34 -3.46
C LEU A 155 -1.22 1.28 -3.19
N ALA A 156 -0.80 0.12 -2.74
CA ALA A 156 -1.72 -0.94 -2.33
C ALA A 156 -1.13 -1.78 -1.21
N VAL A 157 -1.99 -2.39 -0.43
CA VAL A 157 -1.64 -3.40 0.56
C VAL A 157 -2.34 -4.69 0.19
N THR A 158 -1.56 -5.74 -0.07
CA THR A 158 -2.08 -7.09 -0.25
C THR A 158 -2.17 -7.78 1.09
N VAL A 159 -3.32 -8.34 1.40
CA VAL A 159 -3.59 -9.13 2.61
C VAL A 159 -3.82 -10.57 2.20
N ASP A 160 -2.98 -11.48 2.72
CA ASP A 160 -3.17 -12.92 2.56
C ASP A 160 -3.88 -13.49 3.80
N TYR A 161 -4.87 -14.33 3.59
CA TYR A 161 -5.70 -14.87 4.65
C TYR A 161 -6.17 -16.29 4.36
N ASP A 162 -6.60 -17.00 5.40
CA ASP A 162 -7.27 -18.29 5.29
C ASP A 162 -8.78 -18.08 5.39
N GLU A 163 -9.52 -18.63 4.42
CA GLU A 163 -10.98 -18.66 4.45
C GLU A 163 -11.50 -19.50 5.63
N PRO A 164 -12.71 -19.24 6.11
CA PRO A 164 -13.34 -20.10 7.10
C PRO A 164 -13.46 -21.53 6.59
N VAL A 165 -13.09 -22.49 7.43
CA VAL A 165 -13.36 -23.89 7.12
C VAL A 165 -14.87 -24.09 7.20
N ALA A 166 -15.48 -24.49 6.09
CA ALA A 166 -16.90 -24.88 6.10
C ALA A 166 -17.06 -26.05 7.07
N THR A 167 -17.68 -25.82 8.21
CA THR A 167 -18.12 -26.91 9.09
C THR A 167 -19.33 -27.56 8.41
N ASP A 168 -19.10 -28.71 7.79
CA ASP A 168 -20.20 -29.54 7.28
C ASP A 168 -20.99 -30.07 8.49
N ASN A 169 -22.02 -29.31 8.87
CA ASN A 169 -22.99 -29.73 9.88
C ASN A 169 -24.02 -30.70 9.25
N SER A 170 -23.57 -31.64 8.46
CA SER A 170 -24.41 -32.77 8.11
C SER A 170 -24.68 -33.61 9.38
N ILE A 171 -25.61 -33.14 10.19
CA ILE A 171 -26.20 -33.98 11.24
C ILE A 171 -26.90 -35.11 10.51
N LEU A 172 -26.22 -36.26 10.46
CA LEU A 172 -26.84 -37.50 10.00
C LEU A 172 -27.89 -37.85 11.04
N PHE A 173 -29.15 -37.46 10.81
CA PHE A 173 -30.27 -38.01 11.52
C PHE A 173 -30.38 -39.47 11.10
N GLY A 174 -29.72 -40.33 11.86
CA GLY A 174 -29.95 -41.76 11.80
C GLY A 174 -31.42 -42.04 12.14
N THR A 175 -32.22 -42.32 11.14
CA THR A 175 -33.54 -42.91 11.33
C THR A 175 -33.31 -44.33 11.83
N ASN A 176 -33.38 -44.50 13.14
CA ASN A 176 -33.60 -45.82 13.73
C ASN A 176 -35.09 -46.17 13.50
N PHE A 177 -35.32 -47.11 12.60
CA PHE A 177 -36.53 -47.86 12.53
C PHE A 177 -36.27 -49.26 13.06
#